data_e84492a871f4b5fef4ba9f4ba051b365
#
_entry.id   e84492a871f4b5fef4ba9f4ba051b365
#
_cell.length_a   1.000
_cell.length_b   1.000
_cell.length_c   1.000
_cell.angle_alpha   90.00
_cell.angle_beta   90.00
_cell.angle_gamma   90.00
#
_symmetry.space_group_name_H-M   'P 1'
#
loop_
_entity.id
_entity.type
_entity.pdbx_description
1 polymer ?
#
loop_
_entity_poly.entity_id
_entity_poly.type
_entity_poly.pdbx_seq_one_letter_code
_entity_poly.pdbx_strand_id
1 'polypeptide(L)'
;MIAMGGAIGTGLFIGTGTAIATAGPVGSLIAYIFVGSIVYSVMTALGEVATYLPIPGAFATYANRIVDPSLGFAMGWIYWFSWASTFALELTATGLIIQFWDESIPMAAFIAIFWVVIIILNMFPVSCYGEIEFWLSSIKIITVVGFMIFAICMNAGVGKEGYIGFRYWVHPGPFIPYLLENPAQDALAKFLGFWAILIKAGFSYQGTELVGIAAGETANPRKNVPSAIRKTFFRIVFFFIFTVFFIGIVVPSDDERLTSDSNGADANASPFVISARRAGVNALPSIINAVLLTVVLSAANSNVYSGSRILVGLANEGFAPRIFGKASKRGVPYASVGFTALFGLLGFLNVSNAGATVFNWLMQIAGLAGFITWASLNIIHLAFMRALKARGISRDTLPYKGTWQPYFSWYGLFFNILIIITQGFTAFIPTFSVQDFFINYLSLILFAVLYIGHKIAFRTEFVKPMDANIDTGRLED
;
A
#
# COMPACT_ATOMS: atom_id res chain seq x y z
N MET A 1 14.74 -7.39 3.24
CA MET A 1 14.27 -6.64 4.43
C MET A 1 13.59 -5.33 4.02
N ILE A 2 14.23 -4.41 3.30
CA ILE A 2 13.65 -3.11 2.88
C ILE A 2 12.26 -3.28 2.23
N ALA A 3 12.11 -4.18 1.25
CA ALA A 3 10.82 -4.46 0.62
C ALA A 3 9.77 -5.12 1.55
N MET A 4 10.19 -5.67 2.68
CA MET A 4 9.25 -6.17 3.70
C MET A 4 8.84 -5.09 4.68
N GLY A 5 9.79 -4.23 5.06
CA GLY A 5 9.54 -3.13 5.97
C GLY A 5 8.56 -2.12 5.41
N GLY A 6 8.68 -1.79 4.12
CA GLY A 6 7.76 -0.88 3.43
C GLY A 6 6.35 -1.46 3.17
N ALA A 7 6.21 -2.80 3.11
CA ALA A 7 4.91 -3.41 2.79
C ALA A 7 4.05 -3.71 4.04
N ILE A 8 4.66 -3.97 5.20
CA ILE A 8 3.92 -4.26 6.45
C ILE A 8 3.82 -2.95 7.25
N GLY A 9 2.69 -2.28 7.19
CA GLY A 9 2.41 -1.00 7.84
C GLY A 9 1.02 -0.95 8.46
N THR A 10 0.51 0.26 8.65
CA THR A 10 -0.81 0.55 9.24
C THR A 10 -1.97 -0.12 8.54
N GLY A 11 -1.88 -0.35 7.22
CA GLY A 11 -2.89 -1.07 6.46
C GLY A 11 -3.22 -2.44 7.03
N LEU A 12 -2.21 -3.22 7.43
CA LEU A 12 -2.41 -4.52 8.05
C LEU A 12 -2.84 -4.41 9.50
N PHE A 13 -2.24 -3.55 10.29
CA PHE A 13 -2.43 -3.51 11.75
C PHE A 13 -3.66 -2.71 12.20
N ILE A 14 -4.09 -1.71 11.42
CA ILE A 14 -5.24 -0.86 11.73
C ILE A 14 -6.34 -1.05 10.68
N GLY A 15 -6.00 -0.97 9.40
CA GLY A 15 -6.95 -1.05 8.30
C GLY A 15 -7.74 -2.36 8.24
N THR A 16 -7.20 -3.48 8.75
CA THR A 16 -7.92 -4.76 8.83
C THR A 16 -9.09 -4.73 9.80
N GLY A 17 -9.03 -3.93 10.87
CA GLY A 17 -10.14 -3.76 11.81
C GLY A 17 -11.36 -3.17 11.12
N THR A 18 -11.19 -2.05 10.42
CA THR A 18 -12.27 -1.43 9.65
C THR A 18 -12.77 -2.32 8.51
N ALA A 19 -11.89 -3.14 7.91
CA ALA A 19 -12.31 -4.08 6.88
C ALA A 19 -13.26 -5.16 7.44
N ILE A 20 -12.92 -5.76 8.60
CA ILE A 20 -13.75 -6.77 9.25
C ILE A 20 -15.07 -6.18 9.71
N ALA A 21 -15.10 -4.99 10.29
CA ALA A 21 -16.33 -4.30 10.68
C ALA A 21 -17.25 -4.01 9.47
N THR A 22 -16.68 -3.68 8.30
CA THR A 22 -17.45 -3.31 7.11
C THR A 22 -17.95 -4.51 6.31
N ALA A 23 -17.14 -5.55 6.13
CA ALA A 23 -17.45 -6.67 5.24
C ALA A 23 -17.66 -8.02 5.97
N GLY A 24 -17.37 -8.07 7.25
CA GLY A 24 -17.32 -9.31 8.02
C GLY A 24 -16.03 -10.10 7.80
N PRO A 25 -15.83 -11.18 8.58
CA PRO A 25 -14.58 -11.95 8.55
C PRO A 25 -14.33 -12.65 7.21
N VAL A 26 -15.34 -13.27 6.62
CA VAL A 26 -15.20 -13.97 5.32
C VAL A 26 -15.15 -12.97 4.17
N GLY A 27 -15.97 -11.92 4.22
CA GLY A 27 -15.94 -10.85 3.20
C GLY A 27 -14.56 -10.20 3.12
N SER A 28 -13.95 -9.91 4.26
CA SER A 28 -12.59 -9.36 4.34
C SER A 28 -11.54 -10.35 3.83
N LEU A 29 -11.63 -11.61 4.20
CA LEU A 29 -10.70 -12.64 3.74
C LEU A 29 -10.73 -12.78 2.21
N ILE A 30 -11.93 -12.84 1.62
CA ILE A 30 -12.10 -12.92 0.16
C ILE A 30 -11.56 -11.66 -0.52
N ALA A 31 -11.79 -10.47 0.04
CA ALA A 31 -11.27 -9.21 -0.50
C ALA A 31 -9.74 -9.18 -0.52
N TYR A 32 -9.08 -9.61 0.57
CA TYR A 32 -7.62 -9.69 0.62
C TYR A 32 -7.04 -10.74 -0.33
N ILE A 33 -7.69 -11.91 -0.48
CA ILE A 33 -7.30 -12.92 -1.48
C ILE A 33 -7.45 -12.35 -2.90
N PHE A 34 -8.56 -11.70 -3.19
CA PHE A 34 -8.85 -11.13 -4.50
C PHE A 34 -7.84 -10.03 -4.87
N VAL A 35 -7.63 -9.05 -4.00
CA VAL A 35 -6.62 -7.99 -4.23
C VAL A 35 -5.21 -8.58 -4.27
N GLY A 36 -4.90 -9.57 -3.43
CA GLY A 36 -3.63 -10.30 -3.47
C GLY A 36 -3.35 -10.95 -4.83
N SER A 37 -4.38 -11.47 -5.50
CA SER A 37 -4.26 -12.02 -6.87
C SER A 37 -3.96 -10.93 -7.91
N ILE A 38 -4.57 -9.75 -7.77
CA ILE A 38 -4.29 -8.58 -8.63
C ILE A 38 -2.83 -8.14 -8.43
N VAL A 39 -2.39 -7.98 -7.18
CA VAL A 39 -1.00 -7.61 -6.86
C VAL A 39 -0.02 -8.63 -7.40
N TYR A 40 -0.32 -9.92 -7.29
CA TYR A 40 0.53 -10.96 -7.85
C TYR A 40 0.64 -10.89 -9.37
N SER A 41 -0.45 -10.51 -10.07
CA SER A 41 -0.41 -10.26 -11.53
C SER A 41 0.57 -9.13 -11.87
N VAL A 42 0.52 -8.04 -11.10
CA VAL A 42 1.44 -6.88 -11.25
C VAL A 42 2.88 -7.29 -10.98
N MET A 43 3.12 -8.06 -9.92
CA MET A 43 4.47 -8.49 -9.54
C MET A 43 5.11 -9.41 -10.58
N THR A 44 4.34 -10.33 -11.17
CA THR A 44 4.84 -11.21 -12.24
C THR A 44 5.08 -10.45 -13.53
N ALA A 45 4.25 -9.47 -13.85
CA ALA A 45 4.42 -8.57 -14.99
C ALA A 45 5.69 -7.72 -14.84
N LEU A 46 5.82 -7.06 -13.69
CA LEU A 46 7.00 -6.25 -13.34
C LEU A 46 8.29 -7.08 -13.36
N GLY A 47 8.21 -8.34 -12.92
CA GLY A 47 9.33 -9.26 -12.94
C GLY A 47 9.91 -9.52 -14.32
N GLU A 48 9.08 -9.69 -15.33
CA GLU A 48 9.54 -9.87 -16.71
C GLU A 48 10.27 -8.62 -17.23
N VAL A 49 9.68 -7.43 -16.99
CA VAL A 49 10.27 -6.16 -17.44
C VAL A 49 11.56 -5.86 -16.66
N ALA A 50 11.55 -5.96 -15.34
CA ALA A 50 12.66 -5.56 -14.49
C ALA A 50 13.87 -6.51 -14.55
N THR A 51 13.67 -7.79 -14.93
CA THR A 51 14.78 -8.73 -15.15
C THR A 51 15.42 -8.55 -16.53
N TYR A 52 14.63 -8.11 -17.50
CA TYR A 52 15.10 -7.83 -18.85
C TYR A 52 15.78 -6.46 -18.95
N LEU A 53 15.21 -5.44 -18.29
CA LEU A 53 15.68 -4.06 -18.22
C LEU A 53 15.88 -3.64 -16.76
N PRO A 54 16.97 -4.02 -16.09
CA PRO A 54 17.24 -3.64 -14.71
C PRO A 54 17.80 -2.23 -14.63
N ILE A 55 16.93 -1.23 -14.80
CA ILE A 55 17.29 0.19 -14.77
C ILE A 55 16.85 0.88 -13.48
N PRO A 56 17.61 1.84 -12.93
CA PRO A 56 17.21 2.62 -11.77
C PRO A 56 15.99 3.52 -12.08
N GLY A 57 15.13 3.76 -11.09
CA GLY A 57 13.94 4.61 -11.28
C GLY A 57 12.81 3.98 -12.11
N ALA A 58 12.87 2.71 -12.33
CA ALA A 58 12.20 1.82 -13.27
C ALA A 58 10.82 2.24 -13.79
N PHE A 59 9.86 2.58 -12.94
CA PHE A 59 8.45 2.66 -13.38
C PHE A 59 8.18 3.80 -14.37
N ALA A 60 8.58 5.02 -14.03
CA ALA A 60 8.42 6.18 -14.92
C ALA A 60 9.25 6.01 -16.19
N THR A 61 10.46 5.45 -16.08
CA THR A 61 11.35 5.19 -17.21
C THR A 61 10.77 4.13 -18.15
N TYR A 62 10.22 3.04 -17.61
CA TYR A 62 9.55 2.02 -18.44
C TYR A 62 8.34 2.59 -19.18
N ALA A 63 7.49 3.36 -18.48
CA ALA A 63 6.33 3.98 -19.11
C ALA A 63 6.75 4.95 -20.22
N ASN A 64 7.77 5.79 -19.96
CA ASN A 64 8.33 6.75 -20.92
C ASN A 64 8.86 6.06 -22.18
N ARG A 65 9.65 5.00 -22.03
CA ARG A 65 10.36 4.33 -23.14
C ARG A 65 9.50 3.33 -23.92
N ILE A 66 8.47 2.76 -23.30
CA ILE A 66 7.73 1.62 -23.86
C ILE A 66 6.29 2.00 -24.23
N VAL A 67 5.68 2.97 -23.55
CA VAL A 67 4.27 3.31 -23.74
C VAL A 67 4.08 4.74 -24.25
N ASP A 68 4.37 5.72 -23.41
CA ASP A 68 4.12 7.14 -23.66
C ASP A 68 4.86 8.00 -22.62
N PRO A 69 5.60 9.04 -23.02
CA PRO A 69 6.25 9.96 -22.09
C PRO A 69 5.27 10.60 -21.08
N SER A 70 4.03 10.91 -21.52
CA SER A 70 3.02 11.47 -20.61
C SER A 70 2.56 10.48 -19.55
N LEU A 71 2.50 9.18 -19.88
CA LEU A 71 2.24 8.15 -18.89
C LEU A 71 3.39 8.06 -17.88
N GLY A 72 4.63 8.13 -18.34
CA GLY A 72 5.82 8.16 -17.47
C GLY A 72 5.79 9.32 -16.49
N PHE A 73 5.47 10.51 -16.98
CA PHE A 73 5.30 11.71 -16.16
C PHE A 73 4.19 11.53 -15.11
N ALA A 74 2.98 11.22 -15.55
CA ALA A 74 1.81 11.14 -14.67
C ALA A 74 1.94 10.02 -13.63
N MET A 75 2.38 8.83 -14.06
CA MET A 75 2.61 7.69 -13.19
C MET A 75 3.69 7.97 -12.14
N GLY A 76 4.78 8.61 -12.53
CA GLY A 76 5.85 8.91 -11.59
C GLY A 76 5.41 9.89 -10.50
N TRP A 77 4.66 10.95 -10.87
CA TRP A 77 4.13 11.90 -9.91
C TRP A 77 3.02 11.31 -9.02
N ILE A 78 2.12 10.49 -9.55
CA ILE A 78 1.08 9.85 -8.73
C ILE A 78 1.67 8.81 -7.77
N TYR A 79 2.71 8.10 -8.18
CA TYR A 79 3.41 7.16 -7.32
C TYR A 79 4.17 7.87 -6.20
N TRP A 80 4.85 8.98 -6.50
CA TRP A 80 5.43 9.83 -5.48
C TRP A 80 4.36 10.38 -4.52
N PHE A 81 3.24 10.86 -5.05
CA PHE A 81 2.13 11.39 -4.26
C PHE A 81 1.54 10.33 -3.30
N SER A 82 1.45 9.09 -3.74
CA SER A 82 1.04 7.97 -2.88
C SER A 82 1.94 7.84 -1.64
N TRP A 83 3.26 7.83 -1.83
CA TRP A 83 4.23 7.74 -0.73
C TRP A 83 4.20 8.96 0.19
N ALA A 84 4.10 10.14 -0.39
CA ALA A 84 4.02 11.39 0.36
C ALA A 84 2.73 11.48 1.21
N SER A 85 1.59 11.05 0.66
CA SER A 85 0.31 10.98 1.38
C SER A 85 0.32 9.90 2.46
N THR A 86 0.94 8.76 2.19
CA THR A 86 1.11 7.69 3.19
C THR A 86 1.99 8.14 4.35
N PHE A 87 3.00 8.99 4.12
CA PHE A 87 3.77 9.59 5.22
C PHE A 87 2.90 10.39 6.17
N ALA A 88 1.99 11.23 5.67
CA ALA A 88 1.04 11.98 6.50
C ALA A 88 0.08 11.05 7.26
N LEU A 89 -0.36 9.95 6.62
CA LEU A 89 -1.18 8.92 7.26
C LEU A 89 -0.45 8.25 8.43
N GLU A 90 0.81 7.86 8.23
CA GLU A 90 1.61 7.22 9.29
C GLU A 90 1.84 8.18 10.47
N LEU A 91 2.09 9.47 10.21
CA LEU A 91 2.18 10.49 11.27
C LEU A 91 0.86 10.64 12.05
N THR A 92 -0.28 10.62 11.35
CA THR A 92 -1.59 10.61 11.99
C THR A 92 -1.75 9.37 12.88
N ALA A 93 -1.37 8.21 12.37
CA ALA A 93 -1.43 6.96 13.13
C ALA A 93 -0.55 6.97 14.38
N THR A 94 0.64 7.61 14.34
CA THR A 94 1.48 7.73 15.56
C THR A 94 0.76 8.48 16.67
N GLY A 95 0.06 9.59 16.34
CA GLY A 95 -0.72 10.36 17.29
C GLY A 95 -1.85 9.54 17.91
N LEU A 96 -2.61 8.83 17.07
CA LEU A 96 -3.71 7.94 17.51
C LEU A 96 -3.21 6.82 18.43
N ILE A 97 -2.06 6.20 18.10
CA ILE A 97 -1.48 5.14 18.91
C ILE A 97 -1.06 5.63 20.30
N ILE A 98 -0.51 6.84 20.41
CA ILE A 98 -0.04 7.35 21.69
C ILE A 98 -1.21 7.78 22.58
N GLN A 99 -2.31 8.25 22.02
CA GLN A 99 -3.54 8.56 22.75
C GLN A 99 -4.11 7.35 23.52
N PHE A 100 -3.72 6.13 23.15
CA PHE A 100 -4.05 4.93 23.93
C PHE A 100 -3.58 4.99 25.39
N TRP A 101 -2.45 5.66 25.67
CA TRP A 101 -1.90 5.79 27.01
C TRP A 101 -2.26 7.11 27.67
N ASP A 102 -2.35 8.20 26.89
CA ASP A 102 -2.63 9.53 27.42
C ASP A 102 -3.33 10.40 26.37
N GLU A 103 -4.61 10.68 26.61
CA GLU A 103 -5.44 11.55 25.77
C GLU A 103 -5.28 13.03 26.10
N SER A 104 -4.58 13.40 27.19
CA SER A 104 -4.42 14.79 27.62
C SER A 104 -3.53 15.61 26.71
N ILE A 105 -2.59 14.95 26.00
CA ILE A 105 -1.65 15.63 25.11
C ILE A 105 -2.24 15.73 23.71
N PRO A 106 -2.28 16.93 23.12
CA PRO A 106 -2.78 17.10 21.75
C PRO A 106 -2.05 16.23 20.73
N MET A 107 -2.78 15.53 19.89
CA MET A 107 -2.24 14.69 18.82
C MET A 107 -1.23 15.43 17.93
N ALA A 108 -1.48 16.72 17.66
CA ALA A 108 -0.61 17.57 16.87
C ALA A 108 0.83 17.66 17.43
N ALA A 109 1.00 17.58 18.74
CA ALA A 109 2.34 17.59 19.36
C ALA A 109 3.14 16.34 18.97
N PHE A 110 2.51 15.17 19.00
CA PHE A 110 3.15 13.92 18.59
C PHE A 110 3.45 13.89 17.08
N ILE A 111 2.53 14.38 16.25
CA ILE A 111 2.74 14.53 14.80
C ILE A 111 3.97 15.41 14.54
N ALA A 112 4.09 16.55 15.23
CA ALA A 112 5.23 17.46 15.09
C ALA A 112 6.55 16.80 15.50
N ILE A 113 6.57 16.13 16.65
CA ILE A 113 7.77 15.45 17.16
C ILE A 113 8.25 14.39 16.17
N PHE A 114 7.36 13.49 15.77
CA PHE A 114 7.74 12.39 14.86
C PHE A 114 8.02 12.88 13.44
N TRP A 115 7.36 13.92 12.97
CA TRP A 115 7.70 14.58 11.71
C TRP A 115 9.17 15.04 11.71
N VAL A 116 9.61 15.74 12.75
CA VAL A 116 10.99 16.18 12.90
C VAL A 116 11.95 14.99 13.00
N VAL A 117 11.63 13.99 13.83
CA VAL A 117 12.47 12.79 14.00
C VAL A 117 12.67 12.06 12.68
N ILE A 118 11.60 11.81 11.91
CA ILE A 118 11.68 11.11 10.64
C ILE A 118 12.49 11.91 9.60
N ILE A 119 12.34 13.23 9.55
CA ILE A 119 13.17 14.07 8.68
C ILE A 119 14.65 13.93 9.04
N ILE A 120 14.99 14.05 10.32
CA ILE A 120 16.37 13.91 10.79
C ILE A 120 16.93 12.53 10.39
N LEU A 121 16.18 11.46 10.60
CA LEU A 121 16.61 10.10 10.22
C LEU A 121 16.89 9.99 8.71
N ASN A 122 16.07 10.62 7.86
CA ASN A 122 16.27 10.62 6.41
C ASN A 122 17.39 11.56 5.91
N MET A 123 17.97 12.37 6.78
CA MET A 123 19.17 13.17 6.47
C MET A 123 20.49 12.38 6.64
N PHE A 124 20.42 11.16 7.18
CA PHE A 124 21.58 10.26 7.29
C PHE A 124 21.79 9.42 6.02
N PRO A 125 23.01 8.86 5.84
CA PRO A 125 23.31 7.99 4.71
C PRO A 125 22.40 6.74 4.65
N VAL A 126 22.25 6.18 3.45
CA VAL A 126 21.42 4.97 3.16
C VAL A 126 21.81 3.77 4.03
N SER A 127 23.09 3.63 4.39
CA SER A 127 23.56 2.55 5.27
C SER A 127 22.90 2.60 6.66
N CYS A 128 22.73 3.80 7.21
CA CYS A 128 22.04 3.98 8.49
C CYS A 128 20.55 3.63 8.37
N TYR A 129 19.89 4.07 7.29
CA TYR A 129 18.51 3.69 6.99
C TYR A 129 18.36 2.16 6.91
N GLY A 130 19.25 1.49 6.19
CA GLY A 130 19.19 0.04 6.00
C GLY A 130 19.33 -0.74 7.31
N GLU A 131 20.19 -0.29 8.23
CA GLU A 131 20.37 -0.91 9.54
C GLU A 131 19.13 -0.74 10.43
N ILE A 132 18.60 0.48 10.52
CA ILE A 132 17.40 0.77 11.29
C ILE A 132 16.23 -0.07 10.77
N GLU A 133 16.02 -0.06 9.45
CA GLU A 133 14.91 -0.78 8.82
C GLU A 133 15.03 -2.30 8.96
N PHE A 134 16.24 -2.84 9.03
CA PHE A 134 16.47 -4.26 9.30
C PHE A 134 15.91 -4.67 10.66
N TRP A 135 16.24 -3.93 11.72
CA TRP A 135 15.76 -4.21 13.07
C TRP A 135 14.25 -4.00 13.20
N LEU A 136 13.73 -2.88 12.67
CA LEU A 136 12.30 -2.59 12.72
C LEU A 136 11.46 -3.60 11.90
N SER A 137 11.95 -4.02 10.73
CA SER A 137 11.30 -5.07 9.96
C SER A 137 11.31 -6.43 10.67
N SER A 138 12.36 -6.73 11.42
CA SER A 138 12.42 -7.95 12.23
C SER A 138 11.37 -7.94 13.33
N ILE A 139 11.16 -6.80 14.00
CA ILE A 139 10.09 -6.62 15.00
C ILE A 139 8.72 -6.85 14.36
N LYS A 140 8.45 -6.28 13.16
CA LYS A 140 7.18 -6.47 12.42
C LYS A 140 6.89 -7.94 12.17
N ILE A 141 7.89 -8.68 11.68
CA ILE A 141 7.76 -10.13 11.38
C ILE A 141 7.45 -10.92 12.65
N ILE A 142 8.23 -10.69 13.72
CA ILE A 142 8.05 -11.37 15.01
C ILE A 142 6.65 -11.09 15.57
N THR A 143 6.18 -9.85 15.44
CA THR A 143 4.85 -9.45 15.92
C THR A 143 3.73 -10.17 15.16
N VAL A 144 3.80 -10.22 13.83
CA VAL A 144 2.75 -10.90 13.04
C VAL A 144 2.75 -12.40 13.32
N VAL A 145 3.91 -13.04 13.37
CA VAL A 145 4.02 -14.47 13.70
C VAL A 145 3.56 -14.73 15.13
N GLY A 146 3.99 -13.91 16.09
CA GLY A 146 3.56 -13.99 17.48
C GLY A 146 2.06 -13.82 17.63
N PHE A 147 1.45 -12.89 16.86
CA PHE A 147 0.00 -12.72 16.83
C PHE A 147 -0.73 -13.96 16.27
N MET A 148 -0.23 -14.59 15.22
CA MET A 148 -0.82 -15.81 14.69
C MET A 148 -0.82 -16.94 15.73
N ILE A 149 0.30 -17.13 16.42
CA ILE A 149 0.40 -18.11 17.50
C ILE A 149 -0.57 -17.77 18.66
N PHE A 150 -0.60 -16.50 19.04
CA PHE A 150 -1.53 -16.00 20.06
C PHE A 150 -3.00 -16.24 19.66
N ALA A 151 -3.37 -15.97 18.41
CA ALA A 151 -4.72 -16.20 17.91
C ALA A 151 -5.09 -17.69 17.91
N ILE A 152 -4.15 -18.58 17.58
CA ILE A 152 -4.36 -20.04 17.69
C ILE A 152 -4.60 -20.43 19.16
N CYS A 153 -3.82 -19.93 20.09
CA CYS A 153 -3.98 -20.21 21.52
C CYS A 153 -5.33 -19.69 22.04
N MET A 154 -5.70 -18.44 21.68
CA MET A 154 -7.01 -17.89 22.02
C MET A 154 -8.15 -18.73 21.47
N ASN A 155 -8.06 -19.10 20.20
CA ASN A 155 -9.08 -19.92 19.56
C ASN A 155 -9.25 -21.29 20.22
N ALA A 156 -8.16 -21.87 20.72
CA ALA A 156 -8.15 -23.13 21.47
C ALA A 156 -8.67 -23.01 22.90
N GLY A 157 -8.98 -21.80 23.37
CA GLY A 157 -9.57 -21.59 24.68
C GLY A 157 -8.64 -21.08 25.78
N VAL A 158 -7.43 -20.64 25.42
CA VAL A 158 -6.44 -20.07 26.37
C VAL A 158 -6.79 -18.61 26.72
N GLY A 159 -7.96 -18.27 27.05
CA GLY A 159 -8.35 -16.89 27.39
C GLY A 159 -9.63 -16.86 28.19
N LYS A 160 -10.08 -15.66 28.55
CA LYS A 160 -11.31 -15.49 29.32
C LYS A 160 -12.57 -16.00 28.60
N GLU A 161 -12.55 -16.07 27.26
CA GLU A 161 -13.70 -16.44 26.43
C GLU A 161 -13.88 -17.95 26.25
N GLY A 162 -12.90 -18.77 26.67
CA GLY A 162 -12.88 -20.20 26.42
C GLY A 162 -12.71 -20.53 24.92
N TYR A 163 -13.14 -21.73 24.52
CA TYR A 163 -13.02 -22.17 23.12
C TYR A 163 -13.86 -21.31 22.16
N ILE A 164 -13.21 -20.72 21.16
CA ILE A 164 -13.85 -19.81 20.19
C ILE A 164 -14.27 -20.59 18.93
N GLY A 165 -13.38 -21.38 18.34
CA GLY A 165 -13.62 -22.05 17.06
C GLY A 165 -13.94 -21.05 15.93
N PHE A 166 -15.04 -21.29 15.24
CA PHE A 166 -15.60 -20.41 14.21
C PHE A 166 -16.84 -19.62 14.68
N ARG A 167 -16.99 -19.41 15.99
CA ARG A 167 -18.17 -18.75 16.58
C ARG A 167 -18.46 -17.39 15.93
N TYR A 168 -17.44 -16.58 15.68
CA TYR A 168 -17.61 -15.25 15.08
C TYR A 168 -17.88 -15.25 13.56
N TRP A 169 -17.70 -16.40 12.91
CA TRP A 169 -18.15 -16.58 11.53
C TRP A 169 -19.62 -16.98 11.46
N VAL A 170 -20.20 -17.46 12.54
CA VAL A 170 -21.63 -17.83 12.65
C VAL A 170 -22.44 -16.65 13.24
N HIS A 171 -21.91 -16.00 14.27
CA HIS A 171 -22.50 -14.86 14.95
C HIS A 171 -21.44 -13.78 15.20
N PRO A 172 -21.59 -12.55 14.65
CA PRO A 172 -22.75 -11.97 13.93
C PRO A 172 -22.94 -12.50 12.50
N GLY A 173 -21.93 -13.13 11.89
CA GLY A 173 -22.04 -13.74 10.57
C GLY A 173 -20.78 -13.56 9.70
N PRO A 174 -20.70 -14.32 8.59
CA PRO A 174 -19.53 -14.31 7.72
C PRO A 174 -19.39 -13.02 6.88
N PHE A 175 -20.52 -12.38 6.58
CA PHE A 175 -20.63 -11.14 5.82
C PHE A 175 -21.53 -10.14 6.54
N ILE A 176 -21.14 -8.89 6.59
CA ILE A 176 -21.90 -7.80 7.20
C ILE A 176 -22.58 -6.98 6.10
N PRO A 177 -23.90 -6.69 6.23
CA PRO A 177 -24.59 -5.75 5.34
C PRO A 177 -24.00 -4.35 5.47
N TYR A 178 -23.81 -3.65 4.33
CA TYR A 178 -23.23 -2.32 4.29
C TYR A 178 -24.10 -1.36 3.49
N LEU A 179 -24.37 -0.16 4.02
CA LEU A 179 -25.14 0.94 3.44
C LEU A 179 -26.64 0.68 3.20
N LEU A 180 -27.07 -0.54 3.01
CA LEU A 180 -28.46 -0.89 2.71
C LEU A 180 -29.07 -1.67 3.86
N GLU A 181 -30.14 -1.15 4.44
CA GLU A 181 -30.84 -1.76 5.60
C GLU A 181 -32.04 -2.62 5.18
N ASN A 182 -32.43 -2.56 3.89
CA ASN A 182 -33.60 -3.31 3.40
C ASN A 182 -33.28 -4.81 3.29
N PRO A 183 -33.98 -5.70 4.03
CA PRO A 183 -33.75 -7.15 3.99
C PRO A 183 -33.85 -7.77 2.59
N ALA A 184 -34.65 -7.17 1.69
CA ALA A 184 -34.77 -7.63 0.30
C ALA A 184 -33.48 -7.41 -0.50
N GLN A 185 -32.56 -6.57 0.00
CA GLN A 185 -31.29 -6.21 -0.63
C GLN A 185 -30.07 -6.74 0.15
N ASP A 186 -30.26 -7.66 1.09
CA ASP A 186 -29.20 -8.20 1.96
C ASP A 186 -27.99 -8.71 1.18
N ALA A 187 -28.21 -9.47 0.10
CA ALA A 187 -27.13 -9.96 -0.74
C ALA A 187 -26.33 -8.84 -1.41
N LEU A 188 -27.02 -7.78 -1.86
CA LEU A 188 -26.37 -6.59 -2.43
C LEU A 188 -25.63 -5.82 -1.35
N ALA A 189 -26.20 -5.63 -0.17
CA ALA A 189 -25.56 -4.96 0.96
C ALA A 189 -24.25 -5.65 1.37
N LYS A 190 -24.23 -6.99 1.44
CA LYS A 190 -23.03 -7.78 1.70
C LYS A 190 -21.99 -7.66 0.58
N PHE A 191 -22.42 -7.64 -0.66
CA PHE A 191 -21.51 -7.39 -1.80
C PHE A 191 -20.90 -5.99 -1.74
N LEU A 192 -21.69 -4.96 -1.40
CA LEU A 192 -21.19 -3.60 -1.25
C LEU A 192 -20.16 -3.49 -0.11
N GLY A 193 -20.35 -4.21 0.99
CA GLY A 193 -19.37 -4.31 2.06
C GLY A 193 -18.03 -4.90 1.58
N PHE A 194 -18.09 -6.01 0.86
CA PHE A 194 -16.89 -6.59 0.22
C PHE A 194 -16.21 -5.59 -0.74
N TRP A 195 -16.98 -4.91 -1.60
CA TRP A 195 -16.45 -3.97 -2.58
C TRP A 195 -15.83 -2.73 -1.94
N ALA A 196 -16.43 -2.21 -0.88
CA ALA A 196 -15.99 -1.01 -0.15
C ALA A 196 -14.59 -1.16 0.47
N ILE A 197 -14.19 -2.39 0.82
CA ILE A 197 -12.90 -2.62 1.49
C ILE A 197 -11.76 -2.92 0.53
N LEU A 198 -11.99 -3.00 -0.79
CA LEU A 198 -10.94 -3.36 -1.76
C LEU A 198 -9.79 -2.35 -1.77
N ILE A 199 -10.07 -1.05 -1.62
CA ILE A 199 -9.01 -0.02 -1.52
C ILE A 199 -8.19 -0.20 -0.24
N LYS A 200 -8.84 -0.50 0.89
CA LYS A 200 -8.15 -0.74 2.17
C LYS A 200 -7.26 -1.99 2.08
N ALA A 201 -7.76 -3.06 1.45
CA ALA A 201 -6.96 -4.24 1.17
C ALA A 201 -5.78 -3.92 0.24
N GLY A 202 -6.02 -3.14 -0.83
CA GLY A 202 -4.97 -2.69 -1.75
C GLY A 202 -3.92 -1.84 -1.06
N PHE A 203 -4.33 -0.89 -0.23
CA PHE A 203 -3.41 -0.09 0.58
C PHE A 203 -2.49 -0.96 1.43
N SER A 204 -3.02 -2.03 2.03
CA SER A 204 -2.20 -2.98 2.81
C SER A 204 -1.12 -3.68 1.98
N TYR A 205 -1.30 -3.83 0.67
CA TYR A 205 -0.33 -4.48 -0.23
C TYR A 205 0.66 -3.51 -0.88
N GLN A 206 0.47 -2.20 -0.75
CA GLN A 206 1.40 -1.21 -1.31
C GLN A 206 2.82 -1.40 -0.76
N GLY A 207 3.80 -1.11 -1.61
CA GLY A 207 5.22 -1.35 -1.30
C GLY A 207 5.74 -2.72 -1.73
N THR A 208 4.86 -3.67 -2.10
CA THR A 208 5.32 -4.96 -2.65
C THR A 208 6.07 -4.78 -3.97
N GLU A 209 5.67 -3.80 -4.78
CA GLU A 209 6.28 -3.43 -6.06
C GLU A 209 7.67 -2.78 -5.94
N LEU A 210 8.10 -2.34 -4.75
CA LEU A 210 9.45 -1.81 -4.52
C LEU A 210 10.57 -2.76 -4.94
N VAL A 211 10.29 -4.06 -4.96
CA VAL A 211 11.22 -5.07 -5.51
C VAL A 211 11.62 -4.75 -6.94
N GLY A 212 10.71 -4.20 -7.75
CA GLY A 212 11.00 -3.79 -9.13
C GLY A 212 11.88 -2.56 -9.22
N ILE A 213 11.70 -1.58 -8.32
CA ILE A 213 12.56 -0.38 -8.27
C ILE A 213 13.97 -0.77 -7.85
N ALA A 214 14.09 -1.65 -6.86
CA ALA A 214 15.38 -2.14 -6.39
C ALA A 214 16.12 -3.02 -7.40
N ALA A 215 15.48 -3.42 -8.50
CA ALA A 215 16.11 -4.26 -9.52
C ALA A 215 17.34 -3.60 -10.15
N GLY A 216 17.29 -2.30 -10.40
CA GLY A 216 18.40 -1.52 -10.95
C GLY A 216 19.59 -1.33 -10.01
N GLU A 217 19.38 -1.51 -8.70
CA GLU A 217 20.42 -1.37 -7.67
C GLU A 217 20.89 -2.72 -7.14
N THR A 218 20.28 -3.81 -7.59
CA THR A 218 20.53 -5.16 -7.08
C THR A 218 21.70 -5.82 -7.81
N ALA A 219 22.65 -6.35 -7.06
CA ALA A 219 23.67 -7.23 -7.63
C ALA A 219 23.00 -8.48 -8.24
N ASN A 220 23.35 -8.84 -9.50
CA ASN A 220 22.78 -9.97 -10.25
C ASN A 220 21.24 -9.94 -10.33
N PRO A 221 20.62 -8.92 -10.96
CA PRO A 221 19.17 -8.77 -11.00
C PRO A 221 18.47 -9.95 -11.68
N ARG A 222 19.08 -10.59 -12.68
CA ARG A 222 18.54 -11.80 -13.34
C ARG A 222 18.28 -12.97 -12.38
N LYS A 223 19.02 -13.07 -11.27
CA LYS A 223 18.84 -14.12 -10.25
C LYS A 223 18.02 -13.63 -9.05
N ASN A 224 18.30 -12.42 -8.61
CA ASN A 224 17.76 -11.93 -7.35
C ASN A 224 16.31 -11.39 -7.49
N VAL A 225 15.97 -10.76 -8.62
CA VAL A 225 14.60 -10.25 -8.85
C VAL A 225 13.57 -11.38 -8.94
N PRO A 226 13.77 -12.47 -9.74
CA PRO A 226 12.85 -13.60 -9.74
C PRO A 226 12.68 -14.27 -8.36
N SER A 227 13.77 -14.38 -7.61
CA SER A 227 13.74 -14.92 -6.25
C SER A 227 12.93 -14.02 -5.32
N ALA A 228 13.08 -12.70 -5.43
CA ALA A 228 12.33 -11.73 -4.64
C ALA A 228 10.83 -11.78 -4.97
N ILE A 229 10.45 -11.84 -6.24
CA ILE A 229 9.05 -11.93 -6.68
C ILE A 229 8.39 -13.21 -6.17
N ARG A 230 9.07 -14.35 -6.29
CA ARG A 230 8.57 -15.62 -5.77
C ARG A 230 8.35 -15.56 -4.25
N LYS A 231 9.29 -14.96 -3.52
CA LYS A 231 9.15 -14.74 -2.08
C LYS A 231 8.02 -13.77 -1.74
N THR A 232 7.71 -12.81 -2.61
CA THR A 232 6.59 -11.88 -2.42
C THR A 232 5.25 -12.60 -2.41
N PHE A 233 5.04 -13.61 -3.26
CA PHE A 233 3.82 -14.43 -3.22
C PHE A 233 3.61 -15.07 -1.84
N PHE A 234 4.64 -15.74 -1.32
CA PHE A 234 4.56 -16.34 0.02
C PHE A 234 4.34 -15.30 1.12
N ARG A 235 4.90 -14.10 0.96
CA ARG A 235 4.66 -12.99 1.90
C ARG A 235 3.20 -12.55 1.88
N ILE A 236 2.60 -12.36 0.70
CA ILE A 236 1.19 -12.01 0.55
C ILE A 236 0.32 -13.04 1.28
N VAL A 237 0.51 -14.31 0.99
CA VAL A 237 -0.28 -15.38 1.62
C VAL A 237 -0.06 -15.41 3.13
N PHE A 238 1.19 -15.46 3.58
CA PHE A 238 1.51 -15.68 4.98
C PHE A 238 1.19 -14.44 5.84
N PHE A 239 1.65 -13.25 5.45
CA PHE A 239 1.51 -12.08 6.31
C PHE A 239 0.17 -11.37 6.19
N PHE A 240 -0.50 -11.42 5.05
CA PHE A 240 -1.78 -10.72 4.87
C PHE A 240 -2.97 -11.66 4.99
N ILE A 241 -3.03 -12.72 4.19
CA ILE A 241 -4.21 -13.59 4.15
C ILE A 241 -4.38 -14.35 5.47
N PHE A 242 -3.31 -14.96 6.01
CA PHE A 242 -3.41 -15.64 7.30
C PHE A 242 -3.66 -14.69 8.46
N THR A 243 -3.08 -13.48 8.44
CA THR A 243 -3.37 -12.49 9.49
C THR A 243 -4.86 -12.13 9.49
N VAL A 244 -5.43 -11.79 8.33
CA VAL A 244 -6.86 -11.47 8.21
C VAL A 244 -7.73 -12.65 8.63
N PHE A 245 -7.36 -13.87 8.24
CA PHE A 245 -8.03 -15.11 8.68
C PHE A 245 -8.03 -15.24 10.20
N PHE A 246 -6.88 -15.13 10.86
CA PHE A 246 -6.78 -15.25 12.31
C PHE A 246 -7.49 -14.12 13.05
N ILE A 247 -7.42 -12.87 12.56
CA ILE A 247 -8.19 -11.76 13.13
C ILE A 247 -9.69 -12.07 13.05
N GLY A 248 -10.18 -12.52 11.89
CA GLY A 248 -11.59 -12.86 11.69
C GLY A 248 -12.08 -14.04 12.56
N ILE A 249 -11.18 -14.86 13.08
CA ILE A 249 -11.53 -15.93 14.05
C ILE A 249 -11.63 -15.39 15.48
N VAL A 250 -10.72 -14.48 15.90
CA VAL A 250 -10.60 -14.07 17.31
C VAL A 250 -11.26 -12.74 17.64
N VAL A 251 -11.67 -11.96 16.63
CA VAL A 251 -12.35 -10.67 16.81
C VAL A 251 -13.70 -10.70 16.10
N PRO A 252 -14.82 -10.51 16.83
CA PRO A 252 -16.13 -10.39 16.21
C PRO A 252 -16.24 -9.08 15.43
N SER A 253 -16.95 -9.11 14.30
CA SER A 253 -17.11 -7.94 13.42
C SER A 253 -18.02 -6.85 13.99
N ASP A 254 -18.84 -7.17 14.99
CA ASP A 254 -19.72 -6.26 15.72
C ASP A 254 -19.10 -5.75 17.04
N ASP A 255 -17.80 -5.96 17.28
CA ASP A 255 -17.14 -5.41 18.48
C ASP A 255 -17.27 -3.87 18.47
N GLU A 256 -17.85 -3.29 19.53
CA GLU A 256 -18.11 -1.86 19.65
C GLU A 256 -16.88 -1.00 19.36
N ARG A 257 -15.68 -1.48 19.67
CA ARG A 257 -14.41 -0.78 19.41
C ARG A 257 -14.03 -0.72 17.94
N LEU A 258 -14.53 -1.66 17.12
CA LEU A 258 -14.37 -1.63 15.65
C LEU A 258 -15.41 -0.73 15.00
N THR A 259 -16.61 -0.63 15.58
CA THR A 259 -17.80 0.02 15.02
C THR A 259 -18.10 1.39 15.62
N SER A 260 -17.42 1.78 16.72
CA SER A 260 -17.66 3.08 17.36
C SER A 260 -17.43 4.23 16.38
N ASP A 261 -18.31 5.23 16.41
CA ASP A 261 -18.25 6.45 15.58
C ASP A 261 -16.97 7.28 15.77
N SER A 262 -16.18 6.99 16.81
CA SER A 262 -14.80 7.48 16.97
C SER A 262 -13.86 6.94 15.88
N ASN A 263 -14.46 6.31 14.87
CA ASN A 263 -13.88 6.02 13.57
C ASN A 263 -12.56 5.24 13.60
N GLY A 264 -12.61 3.95 13.75
CA GLY A 264 -11.66 2.92 13.23
C GLY A 264 -10.16 3.15 13.16
N ALA A 265 -9.68 4.31 13.45
CA ALA A 265 -8.27 4.67 13.47
C ALA A 265 -7.71 4.86 14.89
N ASP A 266 -8.54 4.77 15.93
CA ASP A 266 -8.06 4.66 17.30
C ASP A 266 -7.22 3.38 17.43
N ALA A 267 -6.09 3.46 18.13
CA ALA A 267 -5.29 2.28 18.45
C ALA A 267 -6.09 1.23 19.26
N ASN A 268 -7.13 1.69 19.98
CA ASN A 268 -8.11 0.81 20.60
C ASN A 268 -8.92 -0.02 19.59
N ALA A 269 -9.07 0.46 18.38
CA ALA A 269 -9.75 -0.21 17.27
C ALA A 269 -8.83 -1.17 16.50
N SER A 270 -7.53 -1.22 16.79
CA SER A 270 -6.66 -2.25 16.19
C SER A 270 -7.12 -3.64 16.62
N PRO A 271 -7.42 -4.55 15.68
CA PRO A 271 -7.89 -5.90 16.01
C PRO A 271 -6.85 -6.68 16.81
N PHE A 272 -5.58 -6.34 16.70
CA PHE A 272 -4.51 -6.93 17.52
C PHE A 272 -4.65 -6.54 18.99
N VAL A 273 -4.95 -5.28 19.27
CA VAL A 273 -5.18 -4.74 20.62
C VAL A 273 -6.50 -5.26 21.20
N ILE A 274 -7.56 -5.29 20.38
CA ILE A 274 -8.88 -5.82 20.77
C ILE A 274 -8.75 -7.29 21.18
N SER A 275 -8.08 -8.12 20.38
CA SER A 275 -7.90 -9.55 20.71
C SER A 275 -7.14 -9.74 22.02
N ALA A 276 -6.13 -8.92 22.31
CA ALA A 276 -5.36 -8.95 23.53
C ALA A 276 -6.22 -8.57 24.77
N ARG A 277 -7.09 -7.56 24.64
CA ARG A 277 -8.03 -7.17 25.70
C ARG A 277 -9.03 -8.29 25.97
N ARG A 278 -9.56 -8.92 24.92
CA ARG A 278 -10.49 -10.04 25.01
C ARG A 278 -9.86 -11.28 25.69
N ALA A 279 -8.57 -11.53 25.45
CA ALA A 279 -7.83 -12.58 26.13
C ALA A 279 -7.74 -12.35 27.66
N GLY A 280 -7.89 -11.11 28.10
CA GLY A 280 -7.87 -10.75 29.52
C GLY A 280 -6.47 -10.63 30.12
N VAL A 281 -5.45 -10.41 29.30
CA VAL A 281 -4.06 -10.20 29.75
C VAL A 281 -3.82 -8.70 29.85
N ASN A 282 -3.73 -8.14 31.06
CA ASN A 282 -3.72 -6.70 31.30
C ASN A 282 -2.55 -5.94 30.63
N ALA A 283 -1.36 -6.53 30.58
CA ALA A 283 -0.18 -5.87 30.01
C ALA A 283 -0.10 -5.99 28.46
N LEU A 284 -0.72 -7.01 27.89
CA LEU A 284 -0.56 -7.34 26.45
C LEU A 284 -1.06 -6.25 25.51
N PRO A 285 -2.19 -5.57 25.73
CA PRO A 285 -2.63 -4.46 24.88
C PRO A 285 -1.61 -3.34 24.78
N SER A 286 -0.99 -2.94 25.91
CA SER A 286 0.04 -1.90 25.93
C SER A 286 1.32 -2.34 25.21
N ILE A 287 1.72 -3.59 25.35
CA ILE A 287 2.90 -4.15 24.65
C ILE A 287 2.64 -4.16 23.13
N ILE A 288 1.49 -4.66 22.70
CA ILE A 288 1.13 -4.68 21.28
C ILE A 288 1.09 -3.25 20.73
N ASN A 289 0.50 -2.31 21.47
CA ASN A 289 0.40 -0.94 21.02
C ASN A 289 1.78 -0.25 20.91
N ALA A 290 2.70 -0.52 21.83
CA ALA A 290 4.09 -0.05 21.73
C ALA A 290 4.80 -0.62 20.50
N VAL A 291 4.56 -1.89 20.18
CA VAL A 291 5.08 -2.50 18.95
C VAL A 291 4.44 -1.86 17.71
N LEU A 292 3.12 -1.60 17.71
CA LEU A 292 2.44 -0.89 16.62
C LEU A 292 3.06 0.48 16.37
N LEU A 293 3.42 1.21 17.41
CA LEU A 293 4.13 2.50 17.27
C LEU A 293 5.46 2.34 16.52
N THR A 294 6.25 1.31 16.84
CA THR A 294 7.50 1.04 16.11
C THR A 294 7.26 0.67 14.64
N VAL A 295 6.19 -0.08 14.35
CA VAL A 295 5.79 -0.44 12.98
C VAL A 295 5.44 0.80 12.15
N VAL A 296 4.63 1.70 12.73
CA VAL A 296 4.19 2.93 12.08
C VAL A 296 5.35 3.88 11.84
N LEU A 297 6.26 4.04 12.81
CA LEU A 297 7.45 4.87 12.65
C LEU A 297 8.41 4.32 11.57
N SER A 298 8.56 3.00 11.49
CA SER A 298 9.32 2.35 10.40
C SER A 298 8.68 2.61 9.04
N ALA A 299 7.35 2.48 8.94
CA ALA A 299 6.62 2.77 7.70
C ALA A 299 6.75 4.24 7.30
N ALA A 300 6.60 5.18 8.25
CA ALA A 300 6.79 6.61 8.03
C ALA A 300 8.20 6.94 7.50
N ASN A 301 9.24 6.32 8.09
CA ASN A 301 10.63 6.46 7.64
C ASN A 301 10.82 5.94 6.21
N SER A 302 10.26 4.77 5.91
CA SER A 302 10.31 4.16 4.57
C SER A 302 9.56 4.98 3.52
N ASN A 303 8.47 5.66 3.89
CA ASN A 303 7.69 6.50 2.99
C ASN A 303 8.49 7.73 2.53
N VAL A 304 9.16 8.42 3.45
CA VAL A 304 10.02 9.57 3.09
C VAL A 304 11.22 9.09 2.27
N TYR A 305 11.83 7.98 2.65
CA TYR A 305 12.93 7.38 1.90
C TYR A 305 12.52 7.06 0.46
N SER A 306 11.45 6.29 0.28
CA SER A 306 10.96 5.87 -1.05
C SER A 306 10.49 7.06 -1.88
N GLY A 307 9.67 7.96 -1.31
CA GLY A 307 9.19 9.16 -1.99
C GLY A 307 10.34 10.05 -2.48
N SER A 308 11.36 10.27 -1.64
CA SER A 308 12.52 11.06 -2.05
C SER A 308 13.30 10.42 -3.22
N ARG A 309 13.43 9.10 -3.27
CA ARG A 309 14.12 8.38 -4.37
C ARG A 309 13.31 8.38 -5.67
N ILE A 310 11.98 8.27 -5.59
CA ILE A 310 11.09 8.40 -6.75
C ILE A 310 11.24 9.80 -7.34
N LEU A 311 11.29 10.84 -6.52
CA LEU A 311 11.45 12.22 -6.96
C LEU A 311 12.82 12.47 -7.63
N VAL A 312 13.89 11.84 -7.11
CA VAL A 312 15.21 11.83 -7.77
C VAL A 312 15.11 11.17 -9.16
N GLY A 313 14.43 10.03 -9.25
CA GLY A 313 14.21 9.35 -10.53
C GLY A 313 13.48 10.23 -11.55
N LEU A 314 12.42 10.91 -11.11
CA LEU A 314 11.66 11.86 -11.95
C LEU A 314 12.54 13.03 -12.43
N ALA A 315 13.39 13.57 -11.55
CA ALA A 315 14.30 14.64 -11.92
C ALA A 315 15.38 14.21 -12.94
N ASN A 316 15.86 12.97 -12.82
CA ASN A 316 16.82 12.38 -13.75
C ASN A 316 16.21 12.11 -15.14
N GLU A 317 14.92 11.74 -15.20
CA GLU A 317 14.16 11.59 -16.44
C GLU A 317 13.72 12.94 -17.04
N GLY A 318 13.96 14.06 -16.35
CA GLY A 318 13.52 15.39 -16.79
C GLY A 318 12.04 15.71 -16.48
N PHE A 319 11.35 14.87 -15.70
CA PHE A 319 9.96 15.02 -15.32
C PHE A 319 9.74 15.83 -14.04
N ALA A 320 10.82 16.19 -13.35
CA ALA A 320 10.81 17.05 -12.18
C ALA A 320 11.96 18.05 -12.22
N PRO A 321 11.88 19.18 -11.47
CA PRO A 321 12.96 20.15 -11.38
C PRO A 321 14.30 19.52 -11.02
N ARG A 322 15.37 19.94 -11.70
CA ARG A 322 16.74 19.40 -11.52
C ARG A 322 17.26 19.45 -10.08
N ILE A 323 16.71 20.33 -9.25
CA ILE A 323 17.10 20.44 -7.84
C ILE A 323 16.85 19.13 -7.09
N PHE A 324 15.79 18.39 -7.43
CA PHE A 324 15.44 17.13 -6.80
C PHE A 324 16.39 15.97 -7.15
N GLY A 325 17.09 16.07 -8.29
CA GLY A 325 18.10 15.08 -8.69
C GLY A 325 19.46 15.25 -7.99
N LYS A 326 19.67 16.39 -7.28
CA LYS A 326 20.94 16.65 -6.62
C LYS A 326 21.05 15.88 -5.31
N ALA A 327 22.08 15.03 -5.21
CA ALA A 327 22.45 14.35 -3.98
C ALA A 327 23.72 14.97 -3.38
N SER A 328 23.82 14.92 -2.04
CA SER A 328 25.02 15.32 -1.31
C SER A 328 26.19 14.34 -1.57
N LYS A 329 27.39 14.68 -1.10
CA LYS A 329 28.55 13.77 -1.12
C LYS A 329 28.29 12.42 -0.39
N ARG A 330 27.30 12.39 0.50
CA ARG A 330 26.86 11.18 1.24
C ARG A 330 25.71 10.45 0.57
N GLY A 331 25.29 10.84 -0.64
CA GLY A 331 24.19 10.23 -1.39
C GLY A 331 22.78 10.63 -0.95
N VAL A 332 22.64 11.64 -0.07
CA VAL A 332 21.33 12.09 0.43
C VAL A 332 20.77 13.21 -0.45
N PRO A 333 19.56 13.07 -1.03
CA PRO A 333 18.91 14.09 -1.86
C PRO A 333 18.07 15.01 -0.97
N TYR A 334 18.71 15.98 -0.30
CA TYR A 334 18.06 16.84 0.69
C TYR A 334 16.80 17.57 0.19
N ALA A 335 16.83 18.07 -1.04
CA ALA A 335 15.68 18.77 -1.62
C ALA A 335 14.47 17.82 -1.79
N SER A 336 14.71 16.59 -2.25
CA SER A 336 13.66 15.58 -2.42
C SER A 336 13.13 15.08 -1.09
N VAL A 337 14.00 14.91 -0.08
CA VAL A 337 13.59 14.57 1.28
C VAL A 337 12.72 15.70 1.87
N GLY A 338 13.18 16.96 1.79
CA GLY A 338 12.43 18.10 2.31
C GLY A 338 11.07 18.27 1.64
N PHE A 339 11.00 18.15 0.31
CA PHE A 339 9.74 18.29 -0.41
C PHE A 339 8.75 17.15 -0.08
N THR A 340 9.22 15.91 0.00
CA THR A 340 8.38 14.77 0.41
C THR A 340 7.92 14.96 1.86
N ALA A 341 8.79 15.42 2.75
CA ALA A 341 8.48 15.64 4.15
C ALA A 341 7.43 16.74 4.37
N LEU A 342 7.35 17.75 3.51
CA LEU A 342 6.32 18.80 3.58
C LEU A 342 4.90 18.21 3.51
N PHE A 343 4.70 17.11 2.79
CA PHE A 343 3.40 16.44 2.73
C PHE A 343 2.99 15.80 4.07
N GLY A 344 3.93 15.52 4.96
CA GLY A 344 3.65 15.10 6.33
C GLY A 344 2.84 16.13 7.12
N LEU A 345 2.89 17.43 6.73
CA LEU A 345 2.08 18.49 7.33
C LEU A 345 0.57 18.28 7.09
N LEU A 346 0.16 17.49 6.11
CA LEU A 346 -1.24 17.09 5.95
C LEU A 346 -1.77 16.31 7.16
N GLY A 347 -0.91 15.68 7.95
CA GLY A 347 -1.29 15.09 9.23
C GLY A 347 -1.89 16.09 10.22
N PHE A 348 -1.56 17.38 10.11
CA PHE A 348 -2.13 18.43 10.98
C PHE A 348 -3.60 18.80 10.64
N LEU A 349 -4.18 18.26 9.56
CA LEU A 349 -5.63 18.37 9.32
C LEU A 349 -6.45 17.78 10.48
N ASN A 350 -5.83 16.94 11.32
CA ASN A 350 -6.40 16.43 12.56
C ASN A 350 -6.75 17.51 13.58
N VAL A 351 -6.18 18.70 13.51
CA VAL A 351 -6.47 19.80 14.43
C VAL A 351 -7.91 20.29 14.27
N SER A 352 -8.45 20.22 13.05
CA SER A 352 -9.82 20.66 12.72
C SER A 352 -10.82 19.53 12.53
N ASN A 353 -10.36 18.29 12.40
CA ASN A 353 -11.17 17.11 12.15
C ASN A 353 -10.73 15.95 13.05
N ALA A 354 -11.63 14.99 13.30
CA ALA A 354 -11.27 13.78 14.04
C ALA A 354 -10.14 13.03 13.34
N GLY A 355 -9.11 12.64 14.11
CA GLY A 355 -7.90 12.01 13.57
C GLY A 355 -8.17 10.76 12.73
N ALA A 356 -9.16 10.00 13.13
CA ALA A 356 -9.65 8.85 12.40
C ALA A 356 -10.22 9.18 11.01
N THR A 357 -10.94 10.27 10.91
CA THR A 357 -11.50 10.74 9.64
C THR A 357 -10.37 11.10 8.67
N VAL A 358 -9.38 11.86 9.12
CA VAL A 358 -8.20 12.23 8.31
C VAL A 358 -7.39 11.00 7.93
N PHE A 359 -7.20 10.05 8.83
CA PHE A 359 -6.53 8.78 8.54
C PHE A 359 -7.23 8.02 7.41
N ASN A 360 -8.56 7.90 7.46
CA ASN A 360 -9.34 7.22 6.42
C ASN A 360 -9.26 7.96 5.07
N TRP A 361 -9.29 9.31 5.06
CA TRP A 361 -9.12 10.10 3.83
C TRP A 361 -7.76 9.84 3.18
N LEU A 362 -6.69 9.93 3.97
CA LEU A 362 -5.34 9.70 3.48
C LEU A 362 -5.15 8.25 2.97
N MET A 363 -5.77 7.28 3.64
CA MET A 363 -5.74 5.88 3.23
C MET A 363 -6.45 5.67 1.87
N GLN A 364 -7.62 6.28 1.66
CA GLN A 364 -8.33 6.21 0.39
C GLN A 364 -7.55 6.86 -0.75
N ILE A 365 -7.02 8.05 -0.51
CA ILE A 365 -6.21 8.79 -1.50
C ILE A 365 -4.96 8.01 -1.89
N ALA A 366 -4.19 7.54 -0.90
CA ALA A 366 -2.98 6.77 -1.15
C ALA A 366 -3.28 5.41 -1.78
N GLY A 367 -4.33 4.72 -1.31
CA GLY A 367 -4.76 3.43 -1.84
C GLY A 367 -5.13 3.51 -3.31
N LEU A 368 -5.94 4.50 -3.71
CA LEU A 368 -6.31 4.69 -5.11
C LEU A 368 -5.10 4.99 -6.01
N ALA A 369 -4.15 5.82 -5.53
CA ALA A 369 -2.92 6.09 -6.26
C ALA A 369 -2.10 4.80 -6.50
N GLY A 370 -2.12 3.86 -5.56
CA GLY A 370 -1.53 2.53 -5.73
C GLY A 370 -2.18 1.72 -6.85
N PHE A 371 -3.51 1.65 -6.89
CA PHE A 371 -4.23 0.96 -7.97
C PHE A 371 -3.95 1.58 -9.35
N ILE A 372 -3.86 2.91 -9.45
CA ILE A 372 -3.48 3.61 -10.69
C ILE A 372 -2.05 3.19 -11.12
N THR A 373 -1.13 3.11 -10.17
CA THR A 373 0.24 2.65 -10.43
C THR A 373 0.25 1.20 -10.91
N TRP A 374 -0.50 0.30 -10.28
CA TRP A 374 -0.59 -1.10 -10.67
C TRP A 374 -1.24 -1.29 -12.04
N ALA A 375 -2.29 -0.52 -12.37
CA ALA A 375 -2.86 -0.48 -13.72
C ALA A 375 -1.82 -0.07 -14.76
N SER A 376 -1.04 0.98 -14.46
CA SER A 376 0.02 1.46 -15.33
C SER A 376 1.13 0.43 -15.53
N LEU A 377 1.51 -0.32 -14.49
CA LEU A 377 2.49 -1.42 -14.59
C LEU A 377 2.00 -2.56 -15.50
N ASN A 378 0.72 -2.91 -15.42
CA ASN A 378 0.12 -3.88 -16.34
C ASN A 378 0.12 -3.36 -17.79
N ILE A 379 -0.17 -2.06 -18.03
CA ILE A 379 -0.09 -1.43 -19.35
C ILE A 379 1.34 -1.51 -19.90
N ILE A 380 2.33 -1.16 -19.08
CA ILE A 380 3.75 -1.23 -19.45
C ILE A 380 4.13 -2.65 -19.89
N HIS A 381 3.74 -3.65 -19.12
CA HIS A 381 4.05 -5.03 -19.45
C HIS A 381 3.39 -5.49 -20.76
N LEU A 382 2.12 -5.14 -20.99
CA LEU A 382 1.43 -5.46 -22.23
C LEU A 382 2.06 -4.76 -23.45
N ALA A 383 2.52 -3.52 -23.28
CA ALA A 383 3.25 -2.81 -24.32
C ALA A 383 4.64 -3.44 -24.56
N PHE A 384 5.34 -3.85 -23.50
CA PHE A 384 6.60 -4.59 -23.58
C PHE A 384 6.44 -5.91 -24.35
N MET A 385 5.38 -6.68 -24.08
CA MET A 385 5.08 -7.90 -24.85
C MET A 385 4.84 -7.62 -26.34
N ARG A 386 4.16 -6.50 -26.66
CA ARG A 386 3.95 -6.07 -28.06
C ARG A 386 5.28 -5.68 -28.72
N ALA A 387 6.17 -4.99 -27.99
CA ALA A 387 7.48 -4.61 -28.50
C ALA A 387 8.36 -5.83 -28.79
N LEU A 388 8.41 -6.81 -27.88
CA LEU A 388 9.11 -8.09 -28.10
C LEU A 388 8.59 -8.80 -29.36
N LYS A 389 7.27 -8.92 -29.50
CA LYS A 389 6.64 -9.56 -30.64
C LYS A 389 6.96 -8.83 -31.95
N ALA A 390 6.91 -7.49 -31.98
CA ALA A 390 7.21 -6.68 -33.16
C ALA A 390 8.66 -6.86 -33.61
N ARG A 391 9.59 -7.04 -32.68
CA ARG A 391 11.02 -7.26 -32.97
C ARG A 391 11.39 -8.74 -33.20
N GLY A 392 10.42 -9.65 -33.18
CA GLY A 392 10.68 -11.08 -33.36
C GLY A 392 11.42 -11.74 -32.19
N ILE A 393 11.45 -11.09 -31.01
CA ILE A 393 12.09 -11.62 -29.81
C ILE A 393 11.12 -12.57 -29.11
N SER A 394 11.52 -13.84 -28.98
CA SER A 394 10.71 -14.83 -28.28
C SER A 394 10.67 -14.54 -26.77
N ARG A 395 9.50 -14.62 -26.15
CA ARG A 395 9.36 -14.56 -24.69
C ARG A 395 10.20 -15.64 -23.98
N ASP A 396 10.55 -16.72 -24.68
CA ASP A 396 11.37 -17.80 -24.13
C ASP A 396 12.82 -17.39 -23.81
N THR A 397 13.29 -16.29 -24.38
CA THR A 397 14.60 -15.70 -24.11
C THR A 397 14.62 -14.79 -22.89
N LEU A 398 13.48 -14.53 -22.24
CA LEU A 398 13.43 -13.71 -21.04
C LEU A 398 14.12 -14.40 -19.84
N PRO A 399 14.91 -13.68 -19.05
CA PRO A 399 15.57 -14.23 -17.85
C PRO A 399 14.57 -14.75 -16.81
N TYR A 400 13.36 -14.15 -16.77
CA TYR A 400 12.25 -14.57 -15.92
C TYR A 400 10.96 -14.60 -16.75
N LYS A 401 10.17 -15.64 -16.58
CA LYS A 401 8.83 -15.78 -17.16
C LYS A 401 7.79 -15.85 -16.07
N GLY A 402 6.92 -14.85 -16.01
CA GLY A 402 5.79 -14.83 -15.08
C GLY A 402 4.76 -15.89 -15.42
N THR A 403 4.14 -16.47 -14.40
CA THR A 403 3.08 -17.46 -14.57
C THR A 403 1.88 -16.81 -15.24
N TRP A 404 1.31 -17.47 -16.28
CA TRP A 404 0.14 -17.06 -17.04
C TRP A 404 0.24 -15.70 -17.77
N GLN A 405 1.42 -15.10 -17.88
CA GLN A 405 1.59 -13.88 -18.66
C GLN A 405 1.55 -14.16 -20.17
N PRO A 406 0.96 -13.28 -21.00
CA PRO A 406 0.45 -11.93 -20.67
C PRO A 406 -1.03 -11.89 -20.23
N TYR A 407 -1.74 -13.00 -20.17
CA TYR A 407 -3.19 -13.02 -19.83
C TYR A 407 -3.43 -12.50 -18.40
N PHE A 408 -2.50 -12.79 -17.49
CA PHE A 408 -2.61 -12.35 -16.13
C PHE A 408 -2.43 -10.82 -15.99
N SER A 409 -1.68 -10.18 -16.88
CA SER A 409 -1.64 -8.70 -16.96
C SER A 409 -2.96 -8.10 -17.46
N TRP A 410 -3.69 -8.76 -18.38
CA TRP A 410 -5.02 -8.34 -18.76
C TRP A 410 -6.02 -8.47 -17.61
N TYR A 411 -5.95 -9.56 -16.85
CA TYR A 411 -6.72 -9.75 -15.63
C TYR A 411 -6.47 -8.62 -14.64
N GLY A 412 -5.19 -8.35 -14.29
CA GLY A 412 -4.82 -7.30 -13.37
C GLY A 412 -5.25 -5.92 -13.86
N LEU A 413 -5.06 -5.61 -15.15
CA LEU A 413 -5.48 -4.34 -15.74
C LEU A 413 -7.00 -4.14 -15.66
N PHE A 414 -7.78 -5.14 -16.03
CA PHE A 414 -9.24 -5.08 -16.00
C PHE A 414 -9.75 -4.78 -14.57
N PHE A 415 -9.30 -5.55 -13.58
CA PHE A 415 -9.78 -5.36 -12.22
C PHE A 415 -9.23 -4.10 -11.56
N ASN A 416 -8.00 -3.69 -11.85
CA ASN A 416 -7.49 -2.38 -11.38
C ASN A 416 -8.36 -1.24 -11.91
N ILE A 417 -8.67 -1.20 -13.21
CA ILE A 417 -9.51 -0.17 -13.81
C ILE A 417 -10.94 -0.22 -13.23
N LEU A 418 -11.51 -1.40 -13.09
CA LEU A 418 -12.84 -1.58 -12.53
C LEU A 418 -12.90 -1.02 -11.10
N ILE A 419 -11.94 -1.36 -10.25
CA ILE A 419 -11.87 -0.84 -8.88
C ILE A 419 -11.69 0.67 -8.89
N ILE A 420 -10.77 1.22 -9.69
CA ILE A 420 -10.52 2.67 -9.78
C ILE A 420 -11.80 3.44 -10.09
N ILE A 421 -12.63 2.93 -11.00
CA ILE A 421 -13.85 3.62 -11.42
C ILE A 421 -14.98 3.46 -10.39
N THR A 422 -15.11 2.28 -9.79
CA THR A 422 -16.31 1.92 -9.03
C THR A 422 -16.16 2.06 -7.51
N GLN A 423 -14.94 2.15 -6.98
CA GLN A 423 -14.69 2.17 -5.53
C GLN A 423 -15.31 3.38 -4.80
N GLY A 424 -15.56 4.49 -5.50
CA GLY A 424 -16.16 5.69 -4.94
C GLY A 424 -17.70 5.67 -4.89
N PHE A 425 -18.33 4.50 -5.06
CA PHE A 425 -19.79 4.38 -5.03
C PHE A 425 -20.43 4.89 -3.72
N THR A 426 -19.68 4.84 -2.62
CA THR A 426 -20.10 5.36 -1.31
C THR A 426 -20.39 6.86 -1.33
N ALA A 427 -19.80 7.62 -2.26
CA ALA A 427 -20.06 9.04 -2.43
C ALA A 427 -21.46 9.32 -3.05
N PHE A 428 -22.11 8.30 -3.60
CA PHE A 428 -23.40 8.41 -4.28
C PHE A 428 -24.58 7.80 -3.50
N ILE A 429 -24.30 7.06 -2.42
CA ILE A 429 -25.30 6.30 -1.65
C ILE A 429 -25.18 6.65 -0.16
N PRO A 430 -26.29 6.99 0.54
CA PRO A 430 -27.66 7.15 0.04
C PRO A 430 -27.90 8.49 -0.66
N THR A 431 -27.06 9.48 -0.42
CA THR A 431 -27.12 10.83 -1.00
C THR A 431 -25.74 11.24 -1.47
N PHE A 432 -25.69 12.05 -2.54
CA PHE A 432 -24.40 12.49 -3.08
C PHE A 432 -23.64 13.38 -2.08
N SER A 433 -22.42 12.95 -1.72
CA SER A 433 -21.49 13.71 -0.89
C SER A 433 -20.35 14.23 -1.74
N VAL A 434 -20.25 15.55 -1.86
CA VAL A 434 -19.15 16.22 -2.60
C VAL A 434 -17.80 15.91 -1.96
N GLN A 435 -17.75 15.90 -0.63
CA GLN A 435 -16.53 15.59 0.12
C GLN A 435 -16.04 14.17 -0.18
N ASP A 436 -16.91 13.18 -0.05
CA ASP A 436 -16.55 11.78 -0.28
C ASP A 436 -16.18 11.53 -1.75
N PHE A 437 -16.85 12.23 -2.69
CA PHE A 437 -16.48 12.17 -4.09
C PHE A 437 -15.03 12.61 -4.33
N PHE A 438 -14.64 13.78 -3.79
CA PHE A 438 -13.26 14.24 -3.96
C PHE A 438 -12.27 13.34 -3.24
N ILE A 439 -12.56 12.86 -2.04
CA ILE A 439 -11.68 11.93 -1.31
C ILE A 439 -11.46 10.65 -2.10
N ASN A 440 -12.54 10.08 -2.63
CA ASN A 440 -12.47 8.81 -3.35
C ASN A 440 -11.87 8.94 -4.76
N TYR A 441 -11.91 10.10 -5.40
CA TYR A 441 -11.45 10.27 -6.78
C TYR A 441 -10.28 11.26 -6.96
N LEU A 442 -9.76 11.87 -5.88
CA LEU A 442 -8.70 12.87 -5.96
C LEU A 442 -7.48 12.37 -6.73
N SER A 443 -7.02 11.17 -6.43
CA SER A 443 -5.84 10.58 -7.09
C SER A 443 -6.08 10.30 -8.58
N LEU A 444 -7.31 9.92 -8.95
CA LEU A 444 -7.68 9.74 -10.36
C LEU A 444 -7.76 11.08 -11.10
N ILE A 445 -8.36 12.08 -10.47
CA ILE A 445 -8.44 13.45 -11.03
C ILE A 445 -7.02 14.01 -11.22
N LEU A 446 -6.17 13.88 -10.21
CA LEU A 446 -4.78 14.31 -10.27
C LEU A 446 -4.02 13.60 -11.39
N PHE A 447 -4.16 12.28 -11.50
CA PHE A 447 -3.54 11.50 -12.58
C PHE A 447 -4.01 11.95 -13.96
N ALA A 448 -5.32 12.16 -14.13
CA ALA A 448 -5.88 12.63 -15.39
C ALA A 448 -5.38 14.02 -15.77
N VAL A 449 -5.33 14.94 -14.81
CA VAL A 449 -4.79 16.31 -15.04
C VAL A 449 -3.31 16.26 -15.41
N LEU A 450 -2.51 15.46 -14.71
CA LEU A 450 -1.08 15.32 -15.02
C LEU A 450 -0.86 14.69 -16.40
N TYR A 451 -1.60 13.62 -16.72
CA TYR A 451 -1.47 12.92 -18.00
C TYR A 451 -1.90 13.78 -19.18
N ILE A 452 -3.12 14.32 -19.11
CA ILE A 452 -3.71 15.15 -20.19
C ILE A 452 -2.93 16.47 -20.30
N GLY A 453 -2.61 17.11 -19.18
CA GLY A 453 -1.85 18.37 -19.16
C GLY A 453 -0.48 18.22 -19.81
N HIS A 454 0.27 17.18 -19.44
CA HIS A 454 1.57 16.90 -20.05
C HIS A 454 1.44 16.54 -21.54
N LYS A 455 0.42 15.75 -21.90
CA LYS A 455 0.16 15.36 -23.28
C LYS A 455 -0.11 16.56 -24.19
N ILE A 456 -0.89 17.51 -23.73
CA ILE A 456 -1.20 18.75 -24.47
C ILE A 456 0.01 19.68 -24.54
N ALA A 457 0.71 19.88 -23.41
CA ALA A 457 1.84 20.82 -23.33
C ALA A 457 3.03 20.37 -24.18
N PHE A 458 3.35 19.07 -24.17
CA PHE A 458 4.53 18.52 -24.86
C PHE A 458 4.19 17.78 -26.15
N ARG A 459 2.90 17.64 -26.50
CA ARG A 459 2.41 16.96 -27.72
C ARG A 459 3.03 15.58 -27.91
N THR A 460 3.16 14.81 -26.82
CA THR A 460 3.79 13.50 -26.85
C THR A 460 2.97 12.51 -27.66
N GLU A 461 3.65 11.58 -28.32
CA GLU A 461 3.03 10.49 -29.06
C GLU A 461 3.18 9.16 -28.34
N PHE A 462 2.29 8.22 -28.62
CA PHE A 462 2.46 6.85 -28.16
C PHE A 462 3.66 6.19 -28.83
N VAL A 463 4.46 5.50 -28.04
CA VAL A 463 5.62 4.76 -28.53
C VAL A 463 5.14 3.59 -29.40
N LYS A 464 5.57 3.53 -30.66
CA LYS A 464 5.27 2.39 -31.52
C LYS A 464 6.05 1.17 -31.05
N PRO A 465 5.48 -0.05 -31.14
CA PRO A 465 6.14 -1.26 -30.64
C PRO A 465 7.57 -1.49 -31.20
N MET A 466 7.82 -1.11 -32.46
CA MET A 466 9.17 -1.20 -33.07
C MET A 466 10.14 -0.18 -32.52
N ASP A 467 9.66 0.99 -32.11
CA ASP A 467 10.48 2.13 -31.65
C ASP A 467 10.71 2.10 -30.12
N ALA A 468 10.04 1.17 -29.41
CA ALA A 468 10.19 1.03 -27.97
C ALA A 468 11.64 0.74 -27.58
N ASN A 469 12.23 1.57 -26.72
CA ASN A 469 13.62 1.38 -26.30
C ASN A 469 13.71 0.32 -25.19
N ILE A 470 13.87 -0.93 -25.64
CA ILE A 470 14.04 -2.10 -24.76
C ILE A 470 15.49 -2.63 -24.74
N ASP A 471 16.44 -1.89 -25.33
CA ASP A 471 17.85 -2.31 -25.44
C ASP A 471 18.73 -1.56 -24.46
N THR A 472 18.51 -0.24 -24.28
CA THR A 472 19.35 0.60 -23.41
C THR A 472 19.17 0.22 -21.94
N GLY A 473 20.22 -0.31 -21.32
CA GLY A 473 20.22 -0.80 -19.94
C GLY A 473 19.95 -2.29 -19.81
N ARG A 474 19.85 -2.99 -20.95
CA ARG A 474 19.83 -4.45 -20.95
C ARG A 474 21.22 -4.96 -20.53
N LEU A 475 21.25 -5.93 -19.64
CA LEU A 475 22.50 -6.65 -19.32
C LEU A 475 22.84 -7.55 -20.52
N GLU A 476 24.00 -7.37 -21.08
CA GLU A 476 24.56 -8.32 -22.06
C GLU A 476 24.85 -9.65 -21.35
N ASP A 477 24.74 -10.76 -22.11
CA ASP A 477 24.93 -12.11 -21.60
C ASP A 477 26.39 -12.39 -21.24
#